data_fc76c61a10074e149aaffcfc4bf6d922
#
_entry.id   fc76c61a10074e149aaffcfc4bf6d922
#
_cell.length_a   1.000
_cell.length_b   1.000
_cell.length_c   1.000
_cell.angle_alpha   90.00
_cell.angle_beta   90.00
_cell.angle_gamma   90.00
#
_symmetry.space_group_name_H-M   'P 1'
#
loop_
_entity.id
_entity.type
_entity.pdbx_description
1 polymer ?
#
loop_
_entity_poly.entity_id
_entity_poly.type
_entity_poly.pdbx_seq_one_letter_code
_entity_poly.pdbx_strand_id
1 'polypeptide(L)'
;VDTAYVPYLTRPGQVRYKLVSGRSRNYEHSMEGPVFAAGEASWGISNTWSLYGGSIVAGDYNALAVGLGRDLSEFGTVSADVTQSVARIPGYDTKQGKSWRLSYSKRFDEVNTDITFAGYRFSERNYMTMDQYLNARYRNDFTGREKELYTVTLNKNFEDWKASVNLQYSHQTYWDRRTSDYYTLSVNRYFDAFSFKNIALGISASRSKYQNRDNDSAFVRLSVPWGTGTASYSGSMSNDRYTNTVGYSDTLNN
;
A
#
# COMPACT_ATOMS: atom_id res chain seq x y z
N VAL A 1 3.42 2.88 7.62
CA VAL A 1 3.97 1.97 6.61
C VAL A 1 2.91 0.94 6.33
N ASP A 2 2.16 1.18 5.28
CA ASP A 2 1.22 0.18 4.80
C ASP A 2 2.02 -0.93 4.16
N THR A 3 2.23 -1.94 4.92
CA THR A 3 2.67 -3.18 4.35
C THR A 3 1.49 -3.72 3.55
N ALA A 4 1.67 -3.78 2.24
CA ALA A 4 0.81 -4.58 1.40
C ALA A 4 0.86 -6.00 1.95
N TYR A 5 -0.18 -6.40 2.63
CA TYR A 5 -0.27 -7.75 3.15
C TYR A 5 -0.46 -8.71 1.99
N VAL A 6 0.63 -9.32 1.58
CA VAL A 6 0.51 -10.60 0.90
C VAL A 6 -0.09 -11.54 1.94
N PRO A 7 -1.25 -12.16 1.69
CA PRO A 7 -1.77 -13.13 2.62
C PRO A 7 -0.70 -14.19 2.86
N TYR A 8 -0.33 -14.35 4.10
CA TYR A 8 0.73 -15.27 4.50
C TYR A 8 0.25 -16.68 4.32
N LEU A 9 0.53 -17.25 3.17
CA LEU A 9 0.41 -18.69 2.99
C LEU A 9 1.60 -19.33 3.68
N THR A 10 1.31 -20.11 4.70
CA THR A 10 2.32 -20.86 5.42
C THR A 10 2.31 -22.30 4.88
N ARG A 11 3.50 -22.87 4.74
CA ARG A 11 3.62 -24.26 4.28
C ARG A 11 2.88 -25.21 5.24
N PRO A 12 2.26 -26.28 4.74
CA PRO A 12 1.53 -27.22 5.58
C PRO A 12 2.37 -27.74 6.74
N GLY A 13 1.78 -27.76 7.94
CA GLY A 13 2.43 -28.22 9.14
C GLY A 13 3.46 -27.27 9.75
N GLN A 14 3.74 -26.15 9.11
CA GLN A 14 4.65 -25.13 9.66
C GLN A 14 3.90 -24.08 10.45
N VAL A 15 4.53 -23.59 11.51
CA VAL A 15 4.05 -22.46 12.30
C VAL A 15 5.12 -21.38 12.26
N ARG A 16 4.72 -20.18 11.87
CA ARG A 16 5.57 -18.99 11.94
C ARG A 16 5.05 -18.08 13.03
N TYR A 17 5.95 -17.51 13.81
CA TYR A 17 5.57 -16.55 14.85
C TYR A 17 6.57 -15.41 14.91
N LYS A 18 6.09 -14.26 15.36
CA LYS A 18 6.92 -13.08 15.59
C LYS A 18 6.43 -12.39 16.85
N LEU A 19 7.36 -12.05 17.74
CA LEU A 19 7.08 -11.31 18.97
C LEU A 19 7.88 -10.02 18.96
N VAL A 20 7.22 -8.92 19.31
CA VAL A 20 7.83 -7.60 19.39
C VAL A 20 7.37 -6.95 20.69
N SER A 21 8.28 -6.30 21.40
CA SER A 21 7.94 -5.45 22.54
C SER A 21 8.71 -4.15 22.42
N GLY A 22 8.13 -3.09 22.97
CA GLY A 22 8.76 -1.79 22.88
C GLY A 22 7.87 -0.69 23.43
N ARG A 23 8.24 0.53 23.11
CA ARG A 23 7.51 1.73 23.46
C ARG A 23 7.45 2.67 22.25
N SER A 24 6.29 3.23 21.99
CA SER A 24 6.10 4.12 20.85
C SER A 24 6.90 5.41 20.99
N ARG A 25 7.42 5.90 19.87
CA ARG A 25 8.12 7.17 19.77
C ARG A 25 7.30 8.15 18.96
N ASN A 26 7.36 9.43 19.35
CA ASN A 26 6.78 10.51 18.56
C ASN A 26 7.78 11.02 17.52
N TYR A 27 7.39 12.05 16.74
CA TYR A 27 8.25 12.66 15.72
C TYR A 27 9.55 13.27 16.26
N GLU A 28 9.58 13.64 17.53
CA GLU A 28 10.75 14.21 18.19
C GLU A 28 11.66 13.14 18.80
N HIS A 29 11.41 11.86 18.47
CA HIS A 29 12.13 10.69 19.00
C HIS A 29 12.03 10.51 20.50
N SER A 30 11.12 11.21 21.18
CA SER A 30 10.83 10.95 22.59
C SER A 30 9.88 9.78 22.74
N MET A 31 10.07 9.02 23.81
CA MET A 31 9.19 7.89 24.13
C MET A 31 7.82 8.40 24.54
N GLU A 32 6.78 7.94 23.85
CA GLU A 32 5.41 8.32 24.13
C GLU A 32 4.55 7.06 24.21
N GLY A 33 3.69 7.02 25.22
CA GLY A 33 2.74 5.94 25.39
C GLY A 33 3.23 4.80 26.28
N PRO A 34 2.38 3.81 26.50
CA PRO A 34 2.69 2.65 27.32
C PRO A 34 3.66 1.70 26.63
N VAL A 35 4.30 0.87 27.43
CA VAL A 35 5.03 -0.29 26.89
C VAL A 35 4.01 -1.23 26.25
N PHE A 36 4.32 -1.71 25.07
CA PHE A 36 3.46 -2.64 24.36
C PHE A 36 4.18 -3.95 24.06
N ALA A 37 3.39 -5.01 23.90
CA ALA A 37 3.84 -6.28 23.37
C ALA A 37 2.91 -6.66 22.20
N ALA A 38 3.50 -7.07 21.10
CA ALA A 38 2.77 -7.52 19.93
C ALA A 38 3.25 -8.90 19.52
N GLY A 39 2.32 -9.75 19.09
CA GLY A 39 2.63 -11.08 18.61
C GLY A 39 1.83 -11.39 17.38
N GLU A 40 2.46 -12.11 16.44
CA GLU A 40 1.84 -12.65 15.25
C GLU A 40 2.17 -14.12 15.11
N ALA A 41 1.23 -14.89 14.63
CA ALA A 41 1.44 -16.29 14.32
C ALA A 41 0.67 -16.68 13.08
N SER A 42 1.24 -17.58 12.29
CA SER A 42 0.55 -18.18 11.16
C SER A 42 0.82 -19.68 11.11
N TRP A 43 -0.18 -20.43 10.71
CA TRP A 43 -0.12 -21.89 10.69
C TRP A 43 -0.72 -22.40 9.38
N GLY A 44 0.04 -23.22 8.67
CA GLY A 44 -0.44 -23.94 7.48
C GLY A 44 -1.22 -25.16 7.89
N ILE A 45 -2.54 -25.09 7.81
CA ILE A 45 -3.43 -26.20 8.18
C ILE A 45 -3.35 -27.31 7.14
N SER A 46 -3.33 -26.93 5.86
CA SER A 46 -3.26 -27.86 4.73
C SER A 46 -2.49 -27.23 3.57
N ASN A 47 -2.43 -27.92 2.42
CA ASN A 47 -1.77 -27.39 1.22
C ASN A 47 -2.42 -26.12 0.68
N THR A 48 -3.71 -25.88 0.99
CA THR A 48 -4.47 -24.76 0.45
C THR A 48 -4.92 -23.76 1.51
N TRP A 49 -4.95 -24.14 2.79
CA TRP A 49 -5.47 -23.32 3.87
C TRP A 49 -4.37 -22.90 4.84
N SER A 50 -4.41 -21.64 5.27
CA SER A 50 -3.56 -21.10 6.33
C SER A 50 -4.41 -20.34 7.34
N LEU A 51 -4.08 -20.50 8.61
CA LEU A 51 -4.67 -19.71 9.69
C LEU A 51 -3.63 -18.74 10.19
N TYR A 52 -4.00 -17.48 10.39
CA TYR A 52 -3.10 -16.49 10.96
C TYR A 52 -3.83 -15.64 11.99
N GLY A 53 -3.04 -15.01 12.84
CA GLY A 53 -3.58 -14.14 13.87
C GLY A 53 -2.51 -13.32 14.51
N GLY A 54 -2.92 -12.33 15.29
CA GLY A 54 -2.03 -11.47 16.01
C GLY A 54 -2.71 -10.76 17.16
N SER A 55 -1.92 -10.22 18.05
CA SER A 55 -2.41 -9.44 19.16
C SER A 55 -1.46 -8.31 19.50
N ILE A 56 -2.01 -7.22 20.03
CA ILE A 56 -1.27 -6.12 20.61
C ILE A 56 -1.81 -5.92 22.03
N VAL A 57 -0.93 -5.90 23.01
CA VAL A 57 -1.27 -5.62 24.40
C VAL A 57 -0.45 -4.42 24.86
N ALA A 58 -1.13 -3.35 25.22
CA ALA A 58 -0.49 -2.09 25.59
C ALA A 58 -1.18 -1.42 26.78
N GLY A 59 -1.65 -2.21 27.75
CA GLY A 59 -2.38 -1.70 28.89
C GLY A 59 -3.79 -1.23 28.53
N ASP A 60 -3.94 0.05 28.27
CA ASP A 60 -5.25 0.64 27.93
C ASP A 60 -5.67 0.46 26.47
N TYR A 61 -4.79 -0.09 25.64
CA TYR A 61 -5.11 -0.48 24.27
C TYR A 61 -4.79 -1.94 24.04
N ASN A 62 -5.76 -2.68 23.54
CA ASN A 62 -5.59 -4.09 23.20
C ASN A 62 -6.30 -4.38 21.87
N ALA A 63 -5.67 -5.20 21.04
CA ALA A 63 -6.25 -5.63 19.78
C ALA A 63 -5.95 -7.11 19.55
N LEU A 64 -6.92 -7.80 18.96
CA LEU A 64 -6.80 -9.21 18.61
C LEU A 64 -7.30 -9.41 17.19
N ALA A 65 -6.49 -10.07 16.37
CA ALA A 65 -6.81 -10.36 14.98
C ALA A 65 -6.77 -11.86 14.72
N VAL A 66 -7.71 -12.34 13.89
CA VAL A 66 -7.76 -13.71 13.42
C VAL A 66 -8.11 -13.69 11.94
N GLY A 67 -7.46 -14.51 11.15
CA GLY A 67 -7.71 -14.58 9.72
C GLY A 67 -7.42 -15.93 9.11
N LEU A 68 -7.98 -16.12 7.93
CA LEU A 68 -7.81 -17.32 7.11
C LEU A 68 -7.33 -16.91 5.71
N GLY A 69 -6.39 -17.67 5.18
CA GLY A 69 -5.94 -17.55 3.80
C GLY A 69 -6.17 -18.84 3.05
N ARG A 70 -6.51 -18.74 1.78
CA ARG A 70 -6.67 -19.89 0.91
C ARG A 70 -5.95 -19.68 -0.40
N ASP A 71 -5.20 -20.70 -0.80
CA ASP A 71 -4.57 -20.75 -2.11
C ASP A 71 -5.56 -21.39 -3.10
N LEU A 72 -5.92 -20.64 -4.13
CA LEU A 72 -6.82 -21.09 -5.19
C LEU A 72 -6.05 -21.59 -6.42
N SER A 73 -4.76 -21.88 -6.27
CA SER A 73 -3.86 -22.33 -7.34
C SER A 73 -3.77 -21.31 -8.49
N GLU A 74 -4.29 -21.66 -9.66
CA GLU A 74 -4.25 -20.79 -10.85
C GLU A 74 -5.07 -19.50 -10.66
N PHE A 75 -6.05 -19.50 -9.78
CA PHE A 75 -6.95 -18.37 -9.57
C PHE A 75 -6.43 -17.37 -8.55
N GLY A 76 -5.27 -17.63 -7.93
CA GLY A 76 -4.66 -16.71 -6.99
C GLY A 76 -4.88 -17.09 -5.53
N THR A 77 -4.82 -16.10 -4.66
CA THR A 77 -4.90 -16.26 -3.21
C THR A 77 -5.93 -15.31 -2.63
N VAL A 78 -6.79 -15.83 -1.76
CA VAL A 78 -7.81 -15.04 -1.03
C VAL A 78 -7.50 -15.12 0.45
N SER A 79 -7.67 -14.01 1.16
CA SER A 79 -7.58 -13.99 2.62
C SER A 79 -8.67 -13.09 3.20
N ALA A 80 -9.13 -13.45 4.39
CA ALA A 80 -10.09 -12.68 5.13
C ALA A 80 -9.71 -12.68 6.61
N ASP A 81 -9.82 -11.53 7.26
CA ASP A 81 -9.53 -11.42 8.68
C ASP A 81 -10.45 -10.43 9.38
N VAL A 82 -10.54 -10.59 10.68
CA VAL A 82 -11.24 -9.69 11.57
C VAL A 82 -10.31 -9.30 12.71
N THR A 83 -10.30 -8.02 13.05
CA THR A 83 -9.54 -7.48 14.17
C THR A 83 -10.51 -6.79 15.12
N GLN A 84 -10.40 -7.07 16.40
CA GLN A 84 -11.13 -6.36 17.43
C GLN A 84 -10.17 -5.52 18.25
N SER A 85 -10.50 -4.25 18.47
CA SER A 85 -9.73 -3.35 19.30
C SER A 85 -10.54 -2.90 20.51
N VAL A 86 -9.84 -2.69 21.64
CA VAL A 86 -10.40 -2.11 22.85
C VAL A 86 -9.45 -0.99 23.28
N ALA A 87 -9.95 0.24 23.30
CA ALA A 87 -9.18 1.41 23.68
C ALA A 87 -9.84 2.09 24.87
N ARG A 88 -9.09 2.29 25.95
CA ARG A 88 -9.52 3.00 27.14
C ARG A 88 -8.79 4.33 27.22
N ILE A 89 -9.53 5.41 27.02
CA ILE A 89 -8.99 6.76 27.05
C ILE A 89 -9.54 7.46 28.27
N PRO A 90 -8.71 8.02 29.15
CA PRO A 90 -9.19 8.70 30.35
C PRO A 90 -10.15 9.85 30.03
N GLY A 91 -11.29 9.88 30.71
CA GLY A 91 -12.33 10.87 30.48
C GLY A 91 -13.33 10.54 29.38
N TYR A 92 -13.18 9.40 28.71
CA TYR A 92 -14.08 8.95 27.65
C TYR A 92 -14.54 7.52 27.90
N ASP A 93 -15.62 7.13 27.26
CA ASP A 93 -16.10 5.76 27.30
C ASP A 93 -15.09 4.82 26.60
N THR A 94 -15.05 3.57 27.05
CA THR A 94 -14.24 2.56 26.41
C THR A 94 -14.70 2.36 24.96
N LYS A 95 -13.76 2.45 24.03
CA LYS A 95 -13.99 2.29 22.60
C LYS A 95 -13.71 0.85 22.19
N GLN A 96 -14.73 0.14 21.76
CA GLN A 96 -14.60 -1.22 21.22
C GLN A 96 -15.12 -1.24 19.78
N GLY A 97 -14.36 -1.84 18.90
CA GLY A 97 -14.76 -1.94 17.51
C GLY A 97 -14.05 -3.06 16.79
N LYS A 98 -14.59 -3.43 15.65
CA LYS A 98 -14.07 -4.48 14.79
C LYS A 98 -13.73 -3.90 13.42
N SER A 99 -12.73 -4.50 12.80
CA SER A 99 -12.34 -4.20 11.42
C SER A 99 -12.27 -5.52 10.66
N TRP A 100 -12.91 -5.59 9.50
CA TRP A 100 -12.89 -6.73 8.60
C TRP A 100 -12.10 -6.39 7.37
N ARG A 101 -11.25 -7.31 6.93
CA ARG A 101 -10.46 -7.15 5.72
C ARG A 101 -10.63 -8.38 4.83
N LEU A 102 -10.81 -8.13 3.54
CA LEU A 102 -10.80 -9.13 2.49
C LEU A 102 -9.75 -8.73 1.47
N SER A 103 -8.88 -9.64 1.09
CA SER A 103 -7.86 -9.36 0.08
C SER A 103 -7.71 -10.51 -0.89
N TYR A 104 -7.37 -10.13 -2.12
CA TYR A 104 -7.16 -11.05 -3.23
C TYR A 104 -5.87 -10.66 -3.93
N SER A 105 -5.02 -11.64 -4.23
CA SER A 105 -3.83 -11.42 -5.03
C SER A 105 -3.63 -12.56 -6.02
N LYS A 106 -3.12 -12.22 -7.21
CA LYS A 106 -2.83 -13.19 -8.25
C LYS A 106 -1.56 -12.80 -8.97
N ARG A 107 -0.69 -13.77 -9.19
CA ARG A 107 0.44 -13.66 -10.11
C ARG A 107 0.11 -14.37 -11.39
N PHE A 108 0.25 -13.69 -12.51
CA PHE A 108 -0.09 -14.24 -13.81
C PHE A 108 1.05 -15.02 -14.47
N ASP A 109 2.27 -14.93 -13.92
CA ASP A 109 3.45 -15.50 -14.53
C ASP A 109 4.35 -16.11 -13.45
N GLU A 110 5.00 -17.24 -13.76
CA GLU A 110 5.99 -17.88 -12.90
C GLU A 110 7.23 -17.00 -12.65
N VAL A 111 7.49 -16.04 -13.55
CA VAL A 111 8.61 -15.10 -13.44
C VAL A 111 8.32 -13.92 -12.51
N ASN A 112 7.14 -13.84 -11.95
CA ASN A 112 6.72 -12.80 -10.98
C ASN A 112 6.62 -11.38 -11.56
N THR A 113 6.38 -11.25 -12.86
CA THR A 113 6.32 -9.95 -13.51
C THR A 113 4.93 -9.32 -13.47
N ASP A 114 3.87 -10.12 -13.34
CA ASP A 114 2.49 -9.67 -13.36
C ASP A 114 1.82 -9.96 -12.02
N ILE A 115 1.43 -8.90 -11.31
CA ILE A 115 0.81 -9.00 -10.01
C ILE A 115 -0.47 -8.19 -9.99
N THR A 116 -1.56 -8.81 -9.57
CA THR A 116 -2.83 -8.14 -9.30
C THR A 116 -3.17 -8.28 -7.83
N PHE A 117 -3.50 -7.18 -7.21
CA PHE A 117 -3.96 -7.15 -5.81
C PHE A 117 -5.24 -6.34 -5.73
N ALA A 118 -6.22 -6.88 -5.00
CA ALA A 118 -7.45 -6.17 -4.67
C ALA A 118 -7.74 -6.37 -3.18
N GLY A 119 -8.03 -5.30 -2.48
CA GLY A 119 -8.30 -5.34 -1.06
C GLY A 119 -9.50 -4.49 -0.68
N TYR A 120 -10.20 -4.94 0.32
CA TYR A 120 -11.30 -4.23 0.93
C TYR A 120 -11.18 -4.31 2.44
N ARG A 121 -11.35 -3.19 3.12
CA ARG A 121 -11.41 -3.13 4.58
C ARG A 121 -12.61 -2.31 5.01
N PHE A 122 -13.34 -2.83 5.98
CA PHE A 122 -14.39 -2.09 6.68
C PHE A 122 -14.05 -2.03 8.16
N SER A 123 -14.15 -0.84 8.75
CA SER A 123 -13.89 -0.63 10.17
C SER A 123 -15.09 0.01 10.84
N GLU A 124 -15.48 -0.50 11.98
CA GLU A 124 -16.54 0.12 12.77
C GLU A 124 -16.09 1.48 13.32
N ARG A 125 -17.07 2.33 13.66
CA ARG A 125 -16.80 3.70 14.13
C ARG A 125 -15.85 3.74 15.33
N ASN A 126 -15.98 2.80 16.24
CA ASN A 126 -15.19 2.77 17.47
C ASN A 126 -13.91 1.93 17.35
N TYR A 127 -13.65 1.37 16.17
CA TYR A 127 -12.38 0.69 15.93
C TYR A 127 -11.25 1.71 15.88
N MET A 128 -10.16 1.43 16.60
CA MET A 128 -8.96 2.26 16.61
C MET A 128 -7.73 1.40 16.39
N THR A 129 -6.81 1.90 15.57
CA THR A 129 -5.46 1.36 15.50
C THR A 129 -4.64 1.88 16.68
N MET A 130 -3.45 1.31 16.88
CA MET A 130 -2.53 1.79 17.94
C MET A 130 -2.18 3.26 17.75
N ASP A 131 -1.92 3.70 16.52
CA ASP A 131 -1.61 5.09 16.21
C ASP A 131 -2.79 6.03 16.49
N GLN A 132 -4.00 5.62 16.14
CA GLN A 132 -5.20 6.39 16.42
C GLN A 132 -5.44 6.51 17.94
N TYR A 133 -5.19 5.44 18.68
CA TYR A 133 -5.27 5.45 20.14
C TYR A 133 -4.26 6.44 20.75
N LEU A 134 -3.01 6.41 20.30
CA LEU A 134 -1.97 7.32 20.80
C LEU A 134 -2.30 8.77 20.47
N ASN A 135 -2.79 9.06 19.29
CA ASN A 135 -3.21 10.40 18.90
C ASN A 135 -4.38 10.89 19.75
N ALA A 136 -5.37 10.04 20.00
CA ALA A 136 -6.52 10.40 20.82
C ALA A 136 -6.12 10.65 22.28
N ARG A 137 -5.27 9.81 22.85
CA ARG A 137 -4.90 9.90 24.27
C ARG A 137 -3.92 11.02 24.56
N TYR A 138 -2.89 11.17 23.73
CA TYR A 138 -1.77 12.07 24.03
C TYR A 138 -1.83 13.39 23.27
N ARG A 139 -2.54 13.45 22.15
CA ARG A 139 -2.68 14.66 21.33
C ARG A 139 -4.12 15.17 21.26
N ASN A 140 -5.05 14.50 21.92
CA ASN A 140 -6.48 14.81 21.91
C ASN A 140 -7.05 14.91 20.51
N ASP A 141 -6.53 14.12 19.58
CA ASP A 141 -6.96 14.06 18.19
C ASP A 141 -7.80 12.81 17.96
N PHE A 142 -9.10 13.00 17.76
CA PHE A 142 -10.06 11.93 17.50
C PHE A 142 -10.51 11.89 16.03
N THR A 143 -9.86 12.67 15.17
CA THR A 143 -10.23 12.79 13.76
C THR A 143 -9.59 11.71 12.90
N GLY A 144 -10.11 11.53 11.67
CA GLY A 144 -9.54 10.60 10.71
C GLY A 144 -9.91 9.14 10.92
N ARG A 145 -11.08 8.87 11.49
CA ARG A 145 -11.54 7.51 11.69
C ARG A 145 -11.94 6.86 10.39
N GLU A 146 -11.19 5.87 9.99
CA GLU A 146 -11.38 5.15 8.75
C GLU A 146 -12.65 4.30 8.79
N LYS A 147 -13.38 4.28 7.69
CA LYS A 147 -14.58 3.48 7.53
C LYS A 147 -14.37 2.37 6.52
N GLU A 148 -14.16 2.71 5.26
CA GLU A 148 -13.95 1.73 4.19
C GLU A 148 -12.70 2.09 3.40
N LEU A 149 -11.95 1.08 3.02
CA LEU A 149 -10.80 1.23 2.13
C LEU A 149 -10.91 0.20 1.00
N TYR A 150 -10.95 0.68 -0.23
CA TYR A 150 -10.83 -0.14 -1.43
C TYR A 150 -9.45 0.10 -2.02
N THR A 151 -8.75 -0.97 -2.35
CA THR A 151 -7.42 -0.91 -2.96
C THR A 151 -7.37 -1.85 -4.14
N VAL A 152 -6.87 -1.35 -5.27
CA VAL A 152 -6.60 -2.17 -6.46
C VAL A 152 -5.22 -1.80 -6.97
N THR A 153 -4.39 -2.80 -7.18
CA THR A 153 -3.05 -2.64 -7.76
C THR A 153 -2.90 -3.65 -8.89
N LEU A 154 -2.46 -3.16 -10.04
CA LEU A 154 -2.19 -3.98 -11.21
C LEU A 154 -0.80 -3.63 -11.75
N ASN A 155 0.07 -4.62 -11.86
CA ASN A 155 1.36 -4.51 -12.51
C ASN A 155 1.42 -5.55 -13.61
N LYS A 156 1.68 -5.11 -14.84
CA LYS A 156 1.76 -6.02 -15.97
C LYS A 156 2.91 -5.64 -16.89
N ASN A 157 3.69 -6.64 -17.28
CA ASN A 157 4.75 -6.53 -18.26
C ASN A 157 4.31 -7.18 -19.58
N PHE A 158 4.47 -6.45 -20.66
CA PHE A 158 4.29 -6.95 -22.02
C PHE A 158 5.66 -7.16 -22.65
N GLU A 159 6.18 -8.38 -22.61
CA GLU A 159 7.54 -8.68 -23.06
C GLU A 159 7.72 -8.40 -24.56
N ASP A 160 6.74 -8.77 -25.37
CA ASP A 160 6.78 -8.59 -26.82
C ASP A 160 6.86 -7.12 -27.23
N TRP A 161 6.25 -6.24 -26.44
CA TRP A 161 6.22 -4.81 -26.69
C TRP A 161 7.26 -4.04 -25.88
N LYS A 162 7.99 -4.74 -25.02
CA LYS A 162 8.92 -4.13 -24.05
C LYS A 162 8.25 -3.00 -23.26
N ALA A 163 7.02 -3.22 -22.87
CA ALA A 163 6.21 -2.25 -22.14
C ALA A 163 5.83 -2.79 -20.78
N SER A 164 5.67 -1.89 -19.83
CA SER A 164 5.12 -2.21 -18.51
C SER A 164 4.03 -1.21 -18.14
N VAL A 165 2.98 -1.72 -17.50
CA VAL A 165 1.86 -0.91 -17.02
C VAL A 165 1.71 -1.13 -15.54
N ASN A 166 1.59 -0.04 -14.80
CA ASN A 166 1.34 -0.04 -13.36
C ASN A 166 0.11 0.81 -13.11
N LEU A 167 -0.91 0.21 -12.50
CA LEU A 167 -2.14 0.90 -12.09
C LEU A 167 -2.31 0.72 -10.59
N GLN A 168 -2.56 1.82 -9.90
CA GLN A 168 -2.87 1.81 -8.48
C GLN A 168 -4.09 2.69 -8.23
N TYR A 169 -5.05 2.16 -7.49
CA TYR A 169 -6.27 2.85 -7.10
C TYR A 169 -6.52 2.62 -5.63
N SER A 170 -6.87 3.67 -4.91
CA SER A 170 -7.37 3.54 -3.54
C SER A 170 -8.49 4.53 -3.27
N HIS A 171 -9.48 4.07 -2.54
CA HIS A 171 -10.65 4.85 -2.16
C HIS A 171 -10.88 4.66 -0.67
N GLN A 172 -10.72 5.72 0.11
CA GLN A 172 -10.83 5.69 1.56
C GLN A 172 -12.02 6.55 1.99
N THR A 173 -12.97 5.95 2.69
CA THR A 173 -14.05 6.69 3.36
C THR A 173 -13.77 6.78 4.86
N TYR A 174 -14.34 7.80 5.49
CA TYR A 174 -14.17 8.08 6.91
C TYR A 174 -15.52 8.26 7.57
N TRP A 175 -15.58 8.02 8.89
CA TRP A 175 -16.79 8.29 9.67
C TRP A 175 -17.00 9.78 9.93
N ASP A 176 -15.91 10.56 10.00
CA ASP A 176 -15.90 11.94 10.46
C ASP A 176 -15.29 12.93 9.47
N ARG A 177 -15.04 12.49 8.24
CA ARG A 177 -14.36 13.31 7.23
C ARG A 177 -14.79 12.86 5.84
N ARG A 178 -14.51 13.70 4.85
CA ARG A 178 -14.82 13.39 3.45
C ARG A 178 -13.91 12.35 2.86
N THR A 179 -14.39 11.68 1.84
CA THR A 179 -13.70 10.63 1.10
C THR A 179 -12.40 11.10 0.48
N SER A 180 -11.38 10.25 0.52
CA SER A 180 -10.13 10.44 -0.20
C SER A 180 -10.01 9.43 -1.32
N ASP A 181 -9.67 9.88 -2.52
CA ASP A 181 -9.41 9.02 -3.69
C ASP A 181 -8.00 9.25 -4.20
N TYR A 182 -7.37 8.18 -4.64
CA TYR A 182 -6.04 8.22 -5.23
C TYR A 182 -5.96 7.28 -6.42
N TYR A 183 -5.52 7.81 -7.55
CA TYR A 183 -5.33 7.07 -8.78
C TYR A 183 -3.93 7.33 -9.30
N THR A 184 -3.23 6.29 -9.70
CA THR A 184 -1.94 6.40 -10.37
C THR A 184 -1.89 5.41 -11.52
N LEU A 185 -1.52 5.90 -12.69
CA LEU A 185 -1.27 5.07 -13.86
C LEU A 185 0.12 5.40 -14.38
N SER A 186 0.95 4.38 -14.57
CA SER A 186 2.29 4.52 -15.15
C SER A 186 2.44 3.54 -16.28
N VAL A 187 2.95 4.01 -17.42
CA VAL A 187 3.28 3.20 -18.58
C VAL A 187 4.71 3.50 -18.98
N ASN A 188 5.52 2.47 -19.12
CA ASN A 188 6.89 2.56 -19.59
C ASN A 188 7.08 1.64 -20.77
N ARG A 189 7.75 2.13 -21.80
CA ARG A 189 8.02 1.35 -23.01
C ARG A 189 9.39 1.65 -23.57
N TYR A 190 10.08 0.61 -24.03
CA TYR A 190 11.29 0.71 -24.81
C TYR A 190 10.97 0.31 -26.26
N PHE A 191 11.44 1.11 -27.22
CA PHE A 191 11.16 0.81 -28.62
C PHE A 191 12.27 1.38 -29.52
N ASP A 192 12.29 0.89 -30.76
CA ASP A 192 13.18 1.39 -31.79
C ASP A 192 12.35 2.18 -32.80
N ALA A 193 12.82 3.36 -33.18
CA ALA A 193 12.15 4.19 -34.17
C ALA A 193 13.19 4.92 -35.02
N PHE A 194 12.98 4.93 -36.32
CA PHE A 194 13.91 5.51 -37.30
C PHE A 194 15.27 4.82 -37.19
N SER A 195 16.36 5.58 -37.06
CA SER A 195 17.71 5.04 -36.85
C SER A 195 18.09 4.89 -35.36
N PHE A 196 17.20 5.23 -34.46
CA PHE A 196 17.46 5.19 -33.03
C PHE A 196 16.98 3.88 -32.42
N LYS A 197 17.80 3.31 -31.52
CA LYS A 197 17.50 2.09 -30.79
C LYS A 197 17.39 2.38 -29.30
N ASN A 198 16.55 1.58 -28.62
CA ASN A 198 16.35 1.68 -27.18
C ASN A 198 15.83 3.04 -26.70
N ILE A 199 14.90 3.61 -27.45
CA ILE A 199 14.19 4.80 -27.00
C ILE A 199 13.32 4.41 -25.78
N ALA A 200 13.45 5.15 -24.70
CA ALA A 200 12.69 4.93 -23.49
C ALA A 200 11.58 5.99 -23.38
N LEU A 201 10.34 5.55 -23.30
CA LEU A 201 9.19 6.41 -23.08
C LEU A 201 8.54 6.04 -21.77
N GLY A 202 8.35 7.03 -20.87
CA GLY A 202 7.63 6.87 -19.63
C GLY A 202 6.51 7.89 -19.55
N ILE A 203 5.30 7.43 -19.27
CA ILE A 203 4.13 8.29 -19.07
C ILE A 203 3.54 7.91 -17.72
N SER A 204 3.28 8.90 -16.87
CA SER A 204 2.56 8.68 -15.62
C SER A 204 1.51 9.76 -15.44
N ALA A 205 0.39 9.36 -14.88
CA ALA A 205 -0.70 10.26 -14.52
C ALA A 205 -1.19 9.88 -13.13
N SER A 206 -1.45 10.87 -12.32
CA SER A 206 -2.01 10.64 -11.00
C SER A 206 -3.08 11.68 -10.69
N ARG A 207 -4.08 11.24 -9.95
CA ARG A 207 -5.12 12.11 -9.39
C ARG A 207 -5.28 11.77 -7.94
N SER A 208 -5.26 12.77 -7.08
CA SER A 208 -5.63 12.60 -5.69
C SER A 208 -6.73 13.59 -5.35
N LYS A 209 -7.75 13.08 -4.67
CA LYS A 209 -8.85 13.91 -4.18
C LYS A 209 -8.86 13.82 -2.66
N TYR A 210 -8.63 14.94 -2.02
CA TYR A 210 -8.59 15.04 -0.59
C TYR A 210 -9.31 16.31 -0.15
N GLN A 211 -10.31 16.19 0.72
CA GLN A 211 -11.07 17.32 1.26
C GLN A 211 -11.58 18.30 0.18
N ASN A 212 -12.20 17.79 -0.89
CA ASN A 212 -12.72 18.54 -2.04
C ASN A 212 -11.66 19.22 -2.90
N ARG A 213 -10.39 18.90 -2.76
CA ARG A 213 -9.35 19.40 -3.65
C ARG A 213 -8.89 18.29 -4.57
N ASP A 214 -8.99 18.51 -5.86
CA ASP A 214 -8.45 17.61 -6.86
C ASP A 214 -7.03 18.06 -7.20
N ASN A 215 -6.06 17.15 -6.99
CA ASN A 215 -4.69 17.35 -7.41
C ASN A 215 -4.41 16.41 -8.57
N ASP A 216 -4.28 16.98 -9.76
CA ASP A 216 -3.96 16.23 -10.97
C ASP A 216 -2.52 16.47 -11.33
N SER A 217 -1.81 15.41 -11.64
CA SER A 217 -0.45 15.50 -12.17
C SER A 217 -0.25 14.52 -13.30
N ALA A 218 0.54 14.92 -14.27
CA ALA A 218 0.95 14.07 -15.38
C ALA A 218 2.42 14.33 -15.67
N PHE A 219 3.11 13.28 -16.06
CA PHE A 219 4.54 13.34 -16.34
C PHE A 219 4.83 12.51 -17.58
N VAL A 220 5.62 13.09 -18.51
CA VAL A 220 6.10 12.40 -19.69
C VAL A 220 7.62 12.50 -19.73
N ARG A 221 8.26 11.38 -19.96
CA ARG A 221 9.71 11.30 -20.09
C ARG A 221 10.06 10.53 -21.35
N LEU A 222 10.93 11.14 -22.17
CA LEU A 222 11.44 10.52 -23.38
C LEU A 222 12.96 10.57 -23.33
N SER A 223 13.61 9.43 -23.50
CA SER A 223 15.06 9.32 -23.59
C SER A 223 15.44 8.66 -24.91
N VAL A 224 16.29 9.33 -25.68
CA VAL A 224 16.75 8.86 -26.99
C VAL A 224 18.28 8.74 -26.95
N PRO A 225 18.85 7.52 -27.04
CA PRO A 225 20.30 7.38 -27.20
C PRO A 225 20.75 7.98 -28.53
N TRP A 226 21.70 8.89 -28.47
CA TRP A 226 22.23 9.59 -29.63
C TRP A 226 23.77 9.58 -29.57
N GLY A 227 24.39 8.82 -30.48
CA GLY A 227 25.83 8.67 -30.46
C GLY A 227 26.32 8.02 -29.16
N THR A 228 27.24 8.69 -28.45
CA THR A 228 27.73 8.24 -27.16
C THR A 228 26.93 8.80 -25.99
N GLY A 229 25.98 9.68 -26.26
CA GLY A 229 25.21 10.34 -25.24
C GLY A 229 23.72 10.00 -25.31
N THR A 230 22.95 10.70 -24.52
CA THR A 230 21.50 10.53 -24.43
C THR A 230 20.81 11.89 -24.49
N ALA A 231 19.91 12.07 -25.46
CA ALA A 231 18.99 13.20 -25.50
C ALA A 231 17.76 12.86 -24.68
N SER A 232 17.30 13.77 -23.86
CA SER A 232 16.15 13.54 -23.02
C SER A 232 15.18 14.72 -23.07
N TYR A 233 13.90 14.39 -22.99
CA TYR A 233 12.82 15.34 -22.82
C TYR A 233 11.99 14.91 -21.62
N SER A 234 11.62 15.86 -20.78
CA SER A 234 10.65 15.62 -19.71
C SER A 234 9.66 16.77 -19.66
N GLY A 235 8.39 16.42 -19.58
CA GLY A 235 7.31 17.36 -19.40
C GLY A 235 6.49 16.96 -18.20
N SER A 236 6.14 17.93 -17.38
CA SER A 236 5.29 17.68 -16.22
C SER A 236 4.17 18.71 -16.17
N MET A 237 3.01 18.23 -15.72
CA MET A 237 1.85 19.05 -15.43
C MET A 237 1.41 18.74 -14.00
N SER A 238 1.22 19.77 -13.20
CA SER A 238 0.67 19.63 -11.86
C SER A 238 -0.38 20.73 -11.69
N ASN A 239 -1.66 20.29 -11.65
CA ASN A 239 -2.80 21.19 -11.76
C ASN A 239 -2.67 22.04 -13.03
N ASP A 240 -2.65 23.35 -13.00
CA ASP A 240 -2.54 24.17 -14.21
C ASP A 240 -1.09 24.61 -14.51
N ARG A 241 -0.11 24.00 -13.87
CA ARG A 241 1.31 24.33 -14.07
C ARG A 241 1.97 23.35 -15.01
N TYR A 242 2.69 23.88 -15.99
CA TYR A 242 3.43 23.10 -16.99
C TYR A 242 4.92 23.35 -16.86
N THR A 243 5.71 22.30 -16.90
CA THR A 243 7.17 22.37 -16.87
C THR A 243 7.72 21.49 -17.97
N ASN A 244 8.61 22.03 -18.78
CA ASN A 244 9.30 21.28 -19.83
C ASN A 244 10.81 21.38 -19.62
N THR A 245 11.50 20.27 -19.80
CA THR A 245 12.95 20.21 -19.70
C THR A 245 13.50 19.40 -20.85
N VAL A 246 14.49 19.95 -21.55
CA VAL A 246 15.21 19.27 -22.62
C VAL A 246 16.68 19.21 -22.21
N GLY A 247 17.28 18.07 -22.35
CA GLY A 247 18.67 17.89 -21.96
C GLY A 247 19.41 16.93 -22.86
N TYR A 248 20.73 17.07 -22.87
CA TYR A 248 21.64 16.12 -23.51
C TYR A 248 22.78 15.86 -22.54
N SER A 249 23.07 14.59 -22.32
CA SER A 249 24.20 14.17 -21.49
C SER A 249 25.08 13.20 -22.25
N ASP A 250 26.38 13.38 -22.12
CA ASP A 250 27.37 12.54 -22.76
C ASP A 250 28.52 12.28 -21.78
N THR A 251 29.12 11.10 -21.91
CA THR A 251 30.29 10.75 -21.12
C THR A 251 31.54 10.99 -21.98
N LEU A 252 32.39 11.93 -21.58
CA LEU A 252 33.65 12.13 -22.22
C LEU A 252 34.60 11.00 -21.83
N ASN A 253 34.95 10.19 -22.81
CA ASN A 253 36.00 9.19 -22.62
C ASN A 253 37.36 9.93 -22.68
N ASN A 254 38.03 9.95 -21.55
CA ASN A 254 39.43 10.36 -21.51
C ASN A 254 40.33 9.20 -21.92
#